data_1a13676c6b5707b14f6832ec1682ee39
#
_entry.id   1a13676c6b5707b14f6832ec1682ee39
#
_cell.length_a   1.000
_cell.length_b   1.000
_cell.length_c   1.000
_cell.angle_alpha   90.00
_cell.angle_beta   90.00
_cell.angle_gamma   90.00
#
_symmetry.space_group_name_H-M   'P 1'
#
loop_
_entity.id
_entity.type
_entity.pdbx_description
1 polymer ?
#
loop_
_entity_poly.entity_id
_entity_poly.type
_entity_poly.pdbx_seq_one_letter_code
_entity_poly.pdbx_strand_id
1 'polypeptide(L)'
;MVVDGSKLARKMIEQMLRKELPGVDFVGCETGRQAKDALLCGSVNLITTALSLPDMDGLELADFVREYAPQAYIPIIVVSGNVQERLESRKLSDDVTDYFDKSLGFDALATFIRGYVRPEDVPGGEILYVEDSRVVAVATRRMLEKHGLKITHVTDAEAAMALLQGFRDKGTPAPDILLTDVYLKGKLTGKDLLERVRQQLHYSKGELPALVMTGDSDPGNQSELLRMGANDLVLKPIEERLLITKLLFQLRLGRSLRAKLKAP
;
A
#
# COMPACT_ATOMS: atom_id res chain seq x y z
N MET A 1 5.22 -11.37 -13.32
CA MET A 1 6.67 -11.73 -13.36
C MET A 1 7.20 -11.80 -11.94
N VAL A 2 8.07 -12.76 -11.64
CA VAL A 2 8.75 -12.89 -10.34
C VAL A 2 10.26 -12.93 -10.58
N VAL A 3 10.98 -11.97 -10.00
CA VAL A 3 12.44 -11.83 -10.15
C VAL A 3 13.10 -12.05 -8.79
N ASP A 4 13.80 -13.16 -8.64
CA ASP A 4 14.51 -13.53 -7.39
C ASP A 4 15.66 -14.47 -7.73
N GLY A 5 16.86 -14.24 -7.22
CA GLY A 5 18.03 -15.10 -7.44
C GLY A 5 17.85 -16.52 -6.91
N SER A 6 16.96 -16.73 -5.94
CA SER A 6 16.69 -18.05 -5.36
C SER A 6 15.66 -18.83 -6.18
N LYS A 7 16.11 -19.92 -6.79
CA LYS A 7 15.23 -20.87 -7.51
C LYS A 7 14.11 -21.42 -6.62
N LEU A 8 14.40 -21.66 -5.33
CA LEU A 8 13.41 -22.14 -4.38
C LEU A 8 12.35 -21.09 -4.11
N ALA A 9 12.74 -19.82 -3.89
CA ALA A 9 11.80 -18.73 -3.67
C ALA A 9 10.88 -18.54 -4.88
N ARG A 10 11.44 -18.50 -6.10
CA ARG A 10 10.64 -18.40 -7.34
C ARG A 10 9.61 -19.53 -7.45
N LYS A 11 10.04 -20.79 -7.19
CA LYS A 11 9.15 -21.94 -7.26
C LYS A 11 8.04 -21.90 -6.20
N MET A 12 8.34 -21.47 -4.98
CA MET A 12 7.35 -21.34 -3.91
C MET A 12 6.33 -20.24 -4.24
N ILE A 13 6.79 -19.08 -4.71
CA ILE A 13 5.90 -17.99 -5.13
C ILE A 13 5.02 -18.45 -6.30
N GLU A 14 5.58 -19.13 -7.29
CA GLU A 14 4.83 -19.68 -8.42
C GLU A 14 3.73 -20.63 -7.98
N GLN A 15 4.07 -21.63 -7.17
CA GLN A 15 3.11 -22.64 -6.71
C GLN A 15 1.95 -21.98 -5.97
N MET A 16 2.25 -21.01 -5.15
CA MET A 16 1.27 -20.30 -4.36
C MET A 16 0.40 -19.37 -5.22
N LEU A 17 0.98 -18.63 -6.15
CA LEU A 17 0.22 -17.80 -7.08
C LEU A 17 -0.70 -18.63 -7.97
N ARG A 18 -0.26 -19.80 -8.44
CA ARG A 18 -1.11 -20.73 -9.21
C ARG A 18 -2.30 -21.25 -8.40
N LYS A 19 -2.11 -21.46 -7.10
CA LYS A 19 -3.18 -21.90 -6.18
C LYS A 19 -4.19 -20.79 -5.91
N GLU A 20 -3.71 -19.60 -5.60
CA GLU A 20 -4.54 -18.46 -5.16
C GLU A 20 -5.12 -17.63 -6.32
N LEU A 21 -4.47 -17.68 -7.48
CA LEU A 21 -4.82 -16.92 -8.68
C LEU A 21 -4.87 -17.85 -9.90
N PRO A 22 -5.86 -18.76 -10.00
CA PRO A 22 -6.00 -19.63 -11.16
C PRO A 22 -6.17 -18.79 -12.43
N GLY A 23 -5.43 -19.16 -13.49
CA GLY A 23 -5.45 -18.47 -14.78
C GLY A 23 -4.47 -17.30 -14.91
N VAL A 24 -3.56 -17.12 -13.94
CA VAL A 24 -2.45 -16.18 -14.05
C VAL A 24 -1.24 -16.85 -14.68
N ASP A 25 -0.70 -16.25 -15.73
CA ASP A 25 0.56 -16.67 -16.33
C ASP A 25 1.73 -16.23 -15.45
N PHE A 26 2.73 -17.08 -15.32
CA PHE A 26 3.88 -16.89 -14.48
C PHE A 26 5.15 -16.81 -15.32
N VAL A 27 5.91 -15.73 -15.13
CA VAL A 27 7.25 -15.56 -15.70
C VAL A 27 8.26 -15.45 -14.57
N GLY A 28 9.15 -16.43 -14.43
CA GLY A 28 10.19 -16.46 -13.41
C GLY A 28 11.54 -16.05 -14.00
N CYS A 29 12.18 -15.02 -13.41
CA CYS A 29 13.51 -14.56 -13.80
C CYS A 29 14.49 -14.69 -12.62
N GLU A 30 15.69 -15.19 -12.90
CA GLU A 30 16.74 -15.32 -11.88
C GLU A 30 17.53 -14.04 -11.70
N THR A 31 17.65 -13.26 -12.77
CA THR A 31 18.46 -12.06 -12.82
C THR A 31 17.64 -10.88 -13.35
N GLY A 32 18.09 -9.67 -13.02
CA GLY A 32 17.49 -8.46 -13.54
C GLY A 32 17.62 -8.36 -15.07
N ARG A 33 18.71 -8.86 -15.64
CA ARG A 33 18.91 -8.93 -17.10
C ARG A 33 17.85 -9.79 -17.76
N GLN A 34 17.57 -11.00 -17.24
CA GLN A 34 16.51 -11.86 -17.76
C GLN A 34 15.13 -11.15 -17.67
N ALA A 35 14.88 -10.41 -16.59
CA ALA A 35 13.65 -9.65 -16.43
C ALA A 35 13.54 -8.52 -17.47
N LYS A 36 14.61 -7.76 -17.70
CA LYS A 36 14.68 -6.72 -18.75
C LYS A 36 14.39 -7.28 -20.14
N ASP A 37 15.03 -8.39 -20.49
CA ASP A 37 14.84 -9.06 -21.79
C ASP A 37 13.38 -9.54 -21.95
N ALA A 38 12.80 -10.14 -20.92
CA ALA A 38 11.41 -10.60 -20.94
C ALA A 38 10.41 -9.44 -21.04
N LEU A 39 10.67 -8.30 -20.41
CA LEU A 39 9.83 -7.10 -20.47
C LEU A 39 9.81 -6.45 -21.85
N LEU A 40 10.87 -6.56 -22.60
CA LEU A 40 10.95 -6.06 -23.97
C LEU A 40 10.23 -6.98 -24.97
N CYS A 41 10.08 -8.26 -24.65
CA CYS A 41 9.49 -9.27 -25.54
C CYS A 41 8.02 -9.60 -25.27
N GLY A 42 7.47 -9.22 -24.11
CA GLY A 42 6.12 -9.60 -23.71
C GLY A 42 5.44 -8.64 -22.75
N SER A 43 4.13 -8.83 -22.57
CA SER A 43 3.35 -8.04 -21.62
C SER A 43 3.37 -8.66 -20.22
N VAL A 44 3.56 -7.83 -19.22
CA VAL A 44 3.56 -8.19 -17.80
C VAL A 44 2.61 -7.27 -17.04
N ASN A 45 1.76 -7.83 -16.19
CA ASN A 45 0.75 -7.04 -15.48
C ASN A 45 1.19 -6.65 -14.05
N LEU A 46 2.19 -7.35 -13.51
CA LEU A 46 2.76 -7.10 -12.19
C LEU A 46 4.17 -7.71 -12.11
N ILE A 47 5.07 -7.00 -11.45
CA ILE A 47 6.41 -7.49 -11.12
C ILE A 47 6.55 -7.61 -9.61
N THR A 48 7.05 -8.76 -9.13
CA THR A 48 7.68 -8.85 -7.82
C THR A 48 9.18 -9.01 -8.03
N THR A 49 10.00 -8.27 -7.32
CA THR A 49 11.46 -8.37 -7.41
C THR A 49 12.08 -8.50 -6.03
N ALA A 50 13.08 -9.36 -5.90
CA ALA A 50 13.96 -9.30 -4.74
C ALA A 50 14.74 -7.99 -4.77
N LEU A 51 15.10 -7.49 -3.60
CA LEU A 51 15.89 -6.28 -3.51
C LEU A 51 17.31 -6.46 -4.03
N SER A 52 17.95 -7.59 -3.71
CA SER A 52 19.28 -7.96 -4.20
C SER A 52 19.14 -9.10 -5.20
N LEU A 53 19.46 -8.83 -6.44
CA LEU A 53 19.55 -9.82 -7.51
C LEU A 53 21.03 -10.18 -7.77
N PRO A 54 21.30 -11.28 -8.43
CA PRO A 54 22.69 -11.71 -8.71
C PRO A 54 23.52 -10.71 -9.52
N ASP A 55 22.87 -9.88 -10.35
CA ASP A 55 23.47 -9.01 -11.33
C ASP A 55 23.17 -7.51 -11.14
N MET A 56 22.19 -7.15 -10.32
CA MET A 56 21.82 -5.75 -10.03
C MET A 56 20.99 -5.61 -8.77
N ASP A 57 20.72 -4.38 -8.33
CA ASP A 57 19.72 -4.09 -7.30
C ASP A 57 18.29 -4.13 -7.90
N GLY A 58 17.33 -4.63 -7.15
CA GLY A 58 15.93 -4.65 -7.58
C GLY A 58 15.34 -3.24 -7.82
N LEU A 59 15.91 -2.20 -7.20
CA LEU A 59 15.54 -0.81 -7.47
C LEU A 59 16.04 -0.34 -8.83
N GLU A 60 17.22 -0.77 -9.28
CA GLU A 60 17.70 -0.50 -10.63
C GLU A 60 16.81 -1.16 -11.69
N LEU A 61 16.24 -2.32 -11.37
CA LEU A 61 15.25 -2.95 -12.24
C LEU A 61 13.96 -2.13 -12.30
N ALA A 62 13.49 -1.58 -11.16
CA ALA A 62 12.31 -0.74 -11.12
C ALA A 62 12.48 0.54 -11.94
N ASP A 63 13.61 1.22 -11.79
CA ASP A 63 14.01 2.38 -12.57
C ASP A 63 13.98 2.07 -14.08
N PHE A 64 14.64 0.99 -14.50
CA PHE A 64 14.60 0.53 -15.89
C PHE A 64 13.16 0.32 -16.40
N VAL A 65 12.28 -0.26 -15.59
CA VAL A 65 10.89 -0.49 -15.99
C VAL A 65 10.18 0.83 -16.22
N ARG A 66 10.38 1.84 -15.38
CA ARG A 66 9.75 3.16 -15.51
C ARG A 66 10.25 3.92 -16.74
N GLU A 67 11.53 3.83 -17.04
CA GLU A 67 12.12 4.59 -18.14
C GLU A 67 12.02 3.90 -19.50
N TYR A 68 12.20 2.58 -19.56
CA TYR A 68 12.44 1.88 -20.83
C TYR A 68 11.44 0.79 -21.18
N ALA A 69 10.68 0.26 -20.21
CA ALA A 69 9.75 -0.80 -20.53
C ALA A 69 8.50 -0.28 -21.26
N PRO A 70 7.96 -1.02 -22.25
CA PRO A 70 6.73 -0.63 -22.93
C PRO A 70 5.53 -0.46 -22.00
N GLN A 71 5.59 -1.06 -20.82
CA GLN A 71 4.57 -1.02 -19.77
C GLN A 71 5.10 -0.37 -18.49
N ALA A 72 5.50 0.90 -18.59
CA ALA A 72 6.12 1.66 -17.50
C ALA A 72 5.27 1.76 -16.21
N TYR A 73 3.95 1.60 -16.30
CA TYR A 73 3.02 1.84 -15.17
C TYR A 73 2.50 0.58 -14.49
N ILE A 74 3.10 -0.57 -14.72
CA ILE A 74 2.73 -1.80 -14.00
C ILE A 74 3.14 -1.73 -12.53
N PRO A 75 2.39 -2.39 -11.61
CA PRO A 75 2.81 -2.52 -10.22
C PRO A 75 4.16 -3.23 -10.10
N ILE A 76 5.08 -2.65 -9.35
CA ILE A 76 6.38 -3.23 -9.00
C ILE A 76 6.42 -3.36 -7.48
N ILE A 77 6.55 -4.59 -6.99
CA ILE A 77 6.59 -4.92 -5.57
C ILE A 77 7.98 -5.45 -5.24
N VAL A 78 8.67 -4.77 -4.34
CA VAL A 78 9.95 -5.27 -3.80
C VAL A 78 9.67 -6.19 -2.63
N VAL A 79 10.17 -7.44 -2.73
CA VAL A 79 10.03 -8.48 -1.70
C VAL A 79 11.38 -8.69 -1.01
N SER A 80 11.50 -8.28 0.25
CA SER A 80 12.77 -8.34 0.98
C SER A 80 12.57 -8.72 2.44
N GLY A 81 13.56 -9.41 3.03
CA GLY A 81 13.61 -9.67 4.48
C GLY A 81 13.98 -8.44 5.32
N ASN A 82 14.49 -7.39 4.69
CA ASN A 82 14.97 -6.16 5.36
C ASN A 82 14.15 -4.93 4.98
N VAL A 83 12.86 -5.12 4.69
CA VAL A 83 11.98 -4.01 4.30
C VAL A 83 11.92 -2.95 5.40
N GLN A 84 11.81 -3.36 6.66
CA GLN A 84 11.70 -2.44 7.79
C GLN A 84 12.97 -1.60 7.97
N GLU A 85 14.14 -2.20 7.87
CA GLU A 85 15.43 -1.52 7.96
C GLU A 85 15.63 -0.49 6.83
N ARG A 86 15.11 -0.79 5.63
CA ARG A 86 15.15 0.15 4.49
C ARG A 86 14.08 1.23 4.55
N LEU A 87 12.89 0.93 5.04
CA LEU A 87 11.88 1.93 5.39
C LEU A 87 12.44 2.92 6.42
N GLU A 88 13.19 2.41 7.40
CA GLU A 88 13.86 3.22 8.42
C GLU A 88 15.09 3.97 7.87
N SER A 89 15.82 3.40 6.91
CA SER A 89 17.02 3.98 6.32
C SER A 89 16.75 4.92 5.12
N ARG A 90 15.48 5.14 4.75
CA ARG A 90 15.05 6.11 3.73
C ARG A 90 15.48 5.81 2.29
N LYS A 91 15.72 4.57 1.94
CA LYS A 91 16.06 4.16 0.57
C LYS A 91 14.84 3.57 -0.16
N LEU A 92 13.73 4.28 -0.12
CA LEU A 92 12.57 3.98 -0.96
C LEU A 92 12.79 4.60 -2.33
N SER A 93 12.37 3.92 -3.38
CA SER A 93 12.37 4.45 -4.74
C SER A 93 10.94 4.81 -5.14
N ASP A 94 10.76 5.95 -5.79
CA ASP A 94 9.47 6.37 -6.36
C ASP A 94 9.02 5.44 -7.50
N ASP A 95 9.95 4.66 -8.06
CA ASP A 95 9.71 3.70 -9.14
C ASP A 95 9.02 2.42 -8.65
N VAL A 96 9.12 2.14 -7.34
CA VAL A 96 8.50 0.99 -6.70
C VAL A 96 7.08 1.31 -6.26
N THR A 97 6.14 0.45 -6.64
CA THR A 97 4.74 0.63 -6.24
C THR A 97 4.54 0.29 -4.77
N ASP A 98 5.22 -0.76 -4.29
CA ASP A 98 5.09 -1.20 -2.90
C ASP A 98 6.24 -2.11 -2.47
N TYR A 99 6.35 -2.29 -1.14
CA TYR A 99 7.35 -3.14 -0.51
C TYR A 99 6.66 -4.20 0.33
N PHE A 100 7.12 -5.45 0.23
CA PHE A 100 6.59 -6.56 1.00
C PHE A 100 7.68 -7.21 1.86
N ASP A 101 7.39 -7.37 3.16
CA ASP A 101 8.29 -8.06 4.08
C ASP A 101 8.19 -9.58 3.90
N LYS A 102 9.29 -10.19 3.46
CA LYS A 102 9.40 -11.63 3.22
C LYS A 102 9.18 -12.47 4.49
N SER A 103 9.41 -11.89 5.67
CA SER A 103 9.20 -12.57 6.96
C SER A 103 7.73 -12.88 7.24
N LEU A 104 6.78 -12.16 6.59
CA LEU A 104 5.35 -12.42 6.69
C LEU A 104 4.92 -13.72 5.98
N GLY A 105 5.81 -14.33 5.24
CA GLY A 105 5.58 -15.61 4.56
C GLY A 105 4.88 -15.49 3.20
N PHE A 106 4.91 -16.59 2.48
CA PHE A 106 4.43 -16.62 1.09
C PHE A 106 2.90 -16.55 0.97
N ASP A 107 2.13 -17.05 1.94
CA ASP A 107 0.66 -16.96 1.92
C ASP A 107 0.21 -15.49 2.07
N ALA A 108 0.91 -14.71 2.89
CA ALA A 108 0.69 -13.28 3.00
C ALA A 108 1.07 -12.56 1.69
N LEU A 109 2.18 -12.95 1.05
CA LEU A 109 2.58 -12.41 -0.24
C LEU A 109 1.54 -12.69 -1.34
N ALA A 110 0.96 -13.89 -1.38
CA ALA A 110 -0.07 -14.20 -2.36
C ALA A 110 -1.33 -13.38 -2.15
N THR A 111 -1.76 -13.20 -0.90
CA THR A 111 -2.88 -12.33 -0.56
C THR A 111 -2.60 -10.89 -0.97
N PHE A 112 -1.38 -10.43 -0.77
CA PHE A 112 -0.90 -9.13 -1.18
C PHE A 112 -0.97 -8.95 -2.70
N ILE A 113 -0.38 -9.87 -3.46
CA ILE A 113 -0.37 -9.85 -4.94
C ILE A 113 -1.80 -9.93 -5.49
N ARG A 114 -2.67 -10.78 -4.89
CA ARG A 114 -4.08 -10.86 -5.27
C ARG A 114 -4.77 -9.50 -5.18
N GLY A 115 -4.39 -8.68 -4.21
CA GLY A 115 -4.85 -7.31 -4.06
C GLY A 115 -4.60 -6.45 -5.29
N TYR A 116 -3.48 -6.63 -5.95
CA TYR A 116 -3.12 -5.91 -7.17
C TYR A 116 -3.75 -6.50 -8.44
N VAL A 117 -3.86 -7.83 -8.51
CA VAL A 117 -4.32 -8.54 -9.71
C VAL A 117 -5.84 -8.55 -9.81
N ARG A 118 -6.56 -8.65 -8.69
CA ARG A 118 -8.03 -8.71 -8.63
C ARG A 118 -8.56 -7.73 -7.58
N PRO A 119 -8.54 -6.41 -7.86
CA PRO A 119 -9.05 -5.41 -6.93
C PRO A 119 -10.56 -5.50 -6.69
N GLU A 120 -11.31 -6.19 -7.55
CA GLU A 120 -12.77 -6.26 -7.55
C GLU A 120 -13.37 -7.16 -6.45
N ASP A 121 -12.56 -8.00 -5.81
CA ASP A 121 -13.00 -8.97 -4.79
C ASP A 121 -13.17 -8.37 -3.38
N VAL A 122 -13.10 -7.05 -3.20
CA VAL A 122 -13.32 -6.40 -1.91
C VAL A 122 -14.68 -5.72 -1.88
N PRO A 123 -15.70 -6.32 -1.26
CA PRO A 123 -16.98 -5.65 -1.10
C PRO A 123 -16.79 -4.44 -0.19
N GLY A 124 -17.17 -3.30 -0.69
CA GLY A 124 -17.26 -1.99 -0.03
C GLY A 124 -16.42 -1.79 1.25
N GLY A 125 -15.81 -0.66 1.43
CA GLY A 125 -15.08 -0.28 2.63
C GLY A 125 -15.57 1.05 3.15
N GLU A 126 -15.45 1.28 4.46
CA GLU A 126 -15.77 2.55 5.09
C GLU A 126 -14.50 3.34 5.33
N ILE A 127 -14.40 4.50 4.69
CA ILE A 127 -13.23 5.38 4.74
C ILE A 127 -13.59 6.62 5.55
N LEU A 128 -12.85 6.89 6.63
CA LEU A 128 -12.82 8.21 7.24
C LEU A 128 -11.82 9.07 6.47
N TYR A 129 -12.32 10.05 5.74
CA TYR A 129 -11.53 10.91 4.88
C TYR A 129 -11.42 12.32 5.46
N VAL A 130 -10.19 12.80 5.66
CA VAL A 130 -9.90 14.11 6.28
C VAL A 130 -9.16 14.98 5.26
N GLU A 131 -9.82 16.02 4.79
CA GLU A 131 -9.30 16.94 3.77
C GLU A 131 -10.03 18.28 3.86
N ASP A 132 -9.31 19.36 4.00
CA ASP A 132 -9.85 20.71 4.16
C ASP A 132 -10.09 21.43 2.82
N SER A 133 -9.40 21.00 1.75
CA SER A 133 -9.59 21.53 0.41
C SER A 133 -10.86 20.95 -0.23
N ARG A 134 -11.88 21.76 -0.38
CA ARG A 134 -13.15 21.34 -1.00
C ARG A 134 -12.96 20.77 -2.41
N VAL A 135 -12.01 21.31 -3.18
CA VAL A 135 -11.75 20.84 -4.56
C VAL A 135 -11.14 19.44 -4.53
N VAL A 136 -10.12 19.24 -3.70
CA VAL A 136 -9.46 17.93 -3.54
C VAL A 136 -10.45 16.91 -2.95
N ALA A 137 -11.20 17.30 -1.93
CA ALA A 137 -12.19 16.43 -1.29
C ALA A 137 -13.24 15.91 -2.28
N VAL A 138 -13.82 16.78 -3.13
CA VAL A 138 -14.82 16.38 -4.13
C VAL A 138 -14.22 15.46 -5.19
N ALA A 139 -13.02 15.79 -5.68
CA ALA A 139 -12.34 14.97 -6.70
C ALA A 139 -12.00 13.58 -6.16
N THR A 140 -11.35 13.52 -5.01
CA THR A 140 -10.95 12.25 -4.35
C THR A 140 -12.18 11.43 -3.98
N ARG A 141 -13.21 12.04 -3.41
CA ARG A 141 -14.46 11.34 -3.07
C ARG A 141 -15.09 10.67 -4.29
N ARG A 142 -15.14 11.33 -5.45
CA ARG A 142 -15.66 10.74 -6.69
C ARG A 142 -14.86 9.51 -7.12
N MET A 143 -13.53 9.57 -7.02
CA MET A 143 -12.66 8.43 -7.31
C MET A 143 -13.01 7.25 -6.41
N LEU A 144 -13.16 7.48 -5.09
CA LEU A 144 -13.44 6.44 -4.12
C LEU A 144 -14.85 5.81 -4.30
N GLU A 145 -15.87 6.64 -4.47
CA GLU A 145 -17.26 6.20 -4.66
C GLU A 145 -17.46 5.36 -5.92
N LYS A 146 -16.74 5.68 -7.01
CA LYS A 146 -16.72 4.90 -8.26
C LYS A 146 -16.28 3.44 -8.03
N HIS A 147 -15.46 3.20 -7.00
CA HIS A 147 -15.00 1.87 -6.62
C HIS A 147 -15.80 1.24 -5.46
N GLY A 148 -17.00 1.74 -5.20
CA GLY A 148 -17.91 1.17 -4.20
C GLY A 148 -17.51 1.42 -2.74
N LEU A 149 -16.60 2.37 -2.48
CA LEU A 149 -16.18 2.74 -1.14
C LEU A 149 -17.16 3.75 -0.55
N LYS A 150 -17.48 3.58 0.74
CA LYS A 150 -18.30 4.53 1.52
C LYS A 150 -17.39 5.52 2.22
N ILE A 151 -17.68 6.82 2.09
CA ILE A 151 -16.84 7.88 2.59
C ILE A 151 -17.57 8.71 3.65
N THR A 152 -16.99 8.77 4.83
CA THR A 152 -17.29 9.80 5.83
C THR A 152 -16.22 10.86 5.73
N HIS A 153 -16.57 12.03 5.19
CA HIS A 153 -15.63 13.14 5.00
C HIS A 153 -15.77 14.17 6.13
N VAL A 154 -14.64 14.58 6.65
CA VAL A 154 -14.50 15.70 7.60
C VAL A 154 -13.39 16.64 7.13
N THR A 155 -13.45 17.91 7.56
CA THR A 155 -12.56 18.97 7.06
C THR A 155 -11.34 19.21 7.93
N ASP A 156 -11.30 18.65 9.12
CA ASP A 156 -10.27 18.92 10.11
C ASP A 156 -9.99 17.70 10.99
N ALA A 157 -8.83 17.69 11.62
CA ALA A 157 -8.36 16.59 12.47
C ALA A 157 -9.17 16.46 13.76
N GLU A 158 -9.69 17.57 14.28
CA GLU A 158 -10.51 17.60 15.50
C GLU A 158 -11.83 16.83 15.32
N ALA A 159 -12.49 17.07 14.19
CA ALA A 159 -13.72 16.33 13.85
C ALA A 159 -13.44 14.82 13.64
N ALA A 160 -12.32 14.48 13.00
CA ALA A 160 -11.90 13.09 12.85
C ALA A 160 -11.63 12.42 14.20
N MET A 161 -10.92 13.09 15.11
CA MET A 161 -10.68 12.61 16.48
C MET A 161 -11.97 12.38 17.24
N ALA A 162 -12.92 13.32 17.19
CA ALA A 162 -14.21 13.20 17.88
C ALA A 162 -15.02 11.99 17.37
N LEU A 163 -15.01 11.75 16.05
CA LEU A 163 -15.66 10.58 15.47
C LEU A 163 -15.00 9.27 15.93
N LEU A 164 -13.67 9.19 15.85
CA LEU A 164 -12.93 7.99 16.26
C LEU A 164 -13.06 7.69 17.75
N GLN A 165 -13.05 8.72 18.60
CA GLN A 165 -13.34 8.58 20.02
C GLN A 165 -14.76 8.04 20.24
N GLY A 166 -15.73 8.57 19.51
CA GLY A 166 -17.13 8.09 19.61
C GLY A 166 -17.31 6.61 19.26
N PHE A 167 -16.52 6.07 18.31
CA PHE A 167 -16.50 4.63 18.02
C PHE A 167 -15.92 3.83 19.19
N ARG A 168 -14.84 4.32 19.81
CA ARG A 168 -14.23 3.70 21.00
C ARG A 168 -15.20 3.68 22.20
N ASP A 169 -15.82 4.81 22.50
CA ASP A 169 -16.70 4.96 23.64
C ASP A 169 -17.95 4.06 23.54
N LYS A 170 -18.44 3.86 22.31
CA LYS A 170 -19.58 2.99 22.03
C LYS A 170 -19.20 1.51 21.86
N GLY A 171 -17.92 1.17 21.81
CA GLY A 171 -17.46 -0.18 21.49
C GLY A 171 -17.86 -0.64 20.09
N THR A 172 -18.13 0.28 19.16
CA THR A 172 -18.49 -0.03 17.78
C THR A 172 -17.25 -0.04 16.89
N PRO A 173 -17.25 -0.84 15.80
CA PRO A 173 -16.13 -0.87 14.88
C PRO A 173 -15.84 0.51 14.29
N ALA A 174 -14.59 0.91 14.28
CA ALA A 174 -14.11 2.07 13.55
C ALA A 174 -14.25 1.87 12.04
N PRO A 175 -14.17 2.93 11.23
CA PRO A 175 -14.01 2.83 9.78
C PRO A 175 -12.86 1.89 9.39
N ASP A 176 -12.94 1.32 8.22
CA ASP A 176 -11.92 0.36 7.76
C ASP A 176 -10.55 1.03 7.55
N ILE A 177 -10.53 2.30 7.13
CA ILE A 177 -9.32 3.06 6.82
C ILE A 177 -9.49 4.52 7.22
N LEU A 178 -8.43 5.12 7.71
CA LEU A 178 -8.24 6.57 7.81
C LEU A 178 -7.43 7.04 6.59
N LEU A 179 -8.01 7.94 5.79
CA LEU A 179 -7.31 8.65 4.72
C LEU A 179 -7.22 10.12 5.11
N THR A 180 -6.03 10.68 5.24
CA THR A 180 -5.85 12.06 5.72
C THR A 180 -4.81 12.84 4.92
N ASP A 181 -5.05 14.13 4.70
CA ASP A 181 -3.99 15.05 4.29
C ASP A 181 -3.03 15.30 5.46
N VAL A 182 -1.78 15.62 5.15
CA VAL A 182 -0.79 16.08 6.13
C VAL A 182 -1.10 17.49 6.59
N TYR A 183 -1.42 18.38 5.65
CA TYR A 183 -1.63 19.81 5.92
C TYR A 183 -3.12 20.11 5.99
N LEU A 184 -3.67 20.11 7.19
CA LEU A 184 -5.07 20.44 7.45
C LEU A 184 -5.19 21.84 8.05
N LYS A 185 -6.28 22.53 7.73
CA LYS A 185 -6.67 23.77 8.42
C LYS A 185 -7.27 23.40 9.78
N GLY A 186 -6.74 24.02 10.82
CA GLY A 186 -7.19 23.78 12.19
C GLY A 186 -6.05 23.97 13.18
N LYS A 187 -6.24 23.51 14.40
CA LYS A 187 -5.19 23.49 15.42
C LYS A 187 -4.28 22.28 15.30
N LEU A 188 -4.82 21.21 14.68
CA LEU A 188 -4.14 19.95 14.50
C LEU A 188 -3.84 19.71 13.01
N THR A 189 -2.65 19.21 12.73
CA THR A 189 -2.25 18.73 11.42
C THR A 189 -2.64 17.26 11.23
N GLY A 190 -2.51 16.74 10.01
CA GLY A 190 -2.65 15.30 9.77
C GLY A 190 -1.59 14.46 10.50
N LYS A 191 -0.39 15.02 10.75
CA LYS A 191 0.63 14.39 11.60
C LYS A 191 0.13 14.26 13.04
N ASP A 192 -0.41 15.34 13.61
CA ASP A 192 -0.97 15.32 14.97
C ASP A 192 -2.15 14.33 15.08
N LEU A 193 -3.00 14.29 14.06
CA LEU A 193 -4.10 13.31 14.00
C LEU A 193 -3.56 11.89 14.05
N LEU A 194 -2.58 11.57 13.21
CA LEU A 194 -1.98 10.24 13.14
C LEU A 194 -1.37 9.82 14.50
N GLU A 195 -0.60 10.71 15.11
CA GLU A 195 0.02 10.46 16.41
C GLU A 195 -1.04 10.20 17.49
N ARG A 196 -2.08 11.04 17.57
CA ARG A 196 -3.16 10.89 18.56
C ARG A 196 -3.98 9.62 18.33
N VAL A 197 -4.23 9.26 17.09
CA VAL A 197 -4.91 7.99 16.74
C VAL A 197 -4.13 6.79 17.29
N ARG A 198 -2.79 6.82 17.23
CA ARG A 198 -1.94 5.74 17.74
C ARG A 198 -1.73 5.81 19.25
N GLN A 199 -1.41 6.99 19.78
CA GLN A 199 -0.98 7.15 21.18
C GLN A 199 -2.13 7.39 22.15
N GLN A 200 -3.18 8.13 21.75
CA GLN A 200 -4.29 8.49 22.64
C GLN A 200 -5.49 7.55 22.45
N LEU A 201 -5.88 7.29 21.19
CA LEU A 201 -7.00 6.40 20.91
C LEU A 201 -6.59 4.92 20.82
N HIS A 202 -5.30 4.61 20.86
CA HIS A 202 -4.73 3.25 20.85
C HIS A 202 -5.22 2.38 19.68
N TYR A 203 -5.53 2.98 18.53
CA TYR A 203 -5.78 2.20 17.32
C TYR A 203 -4.46 1.70 16.75
N SER A 204 -4.27 0.39 16.68
CA SER A 204 -3.13 -0.22 15.99
C SER A 204 -3.22 -0.02 14.47
N LYS A 205 -2.09 -0.21 13.77
CA LYS A 205 -2.06 -0.19 12.29
C LYS A 205 -2.98 -1.25 11.65
N GLY A 206 -3.25 -2.35 12.36
CA GLY A 206 -4.16 -3.41 11.89
C GLY A 206 -5.63 -3.10 12.14
N GLU A 207 -5.97 -2.40 13.23
CA GLU A 207 -7.35 -2.04 13.56
C GLU A 207 -7.86 -0.88 12.71
N LEU A 208 -7.04 0.16 12.53
CA LEU A 208 -7.33 1.33 11.71
C LEU A 208 -6.12 1.67 10.84
N PRO A 209 -5.96 1.01 9.69
CA PRO A 209 -4.94 1.39 8.71
C PRO A 209 -5.09 2.86 8.34
N ALA A 210 -3.96 3.60 8.28
CA ALA A 210 -3.92 5.01 7.94
C ALA A 210 -3.08 5.24 6.68
N LEU A 211 -3.70 5.82 5.65
CA LEU A 211 -3.02 6.35 4.49
C LEU A 211 -2.94 7.87 4.60
N VAL A 212 -1.74 8.39 4.37
CA VAL A 212 -1.49 9.83 4.45
C VAL A 212 -1.20 10.38 3.06
N MET A 213 -1.97 11.38 2.66
CA MET A 213 -1.76 12.10 1.40
C MET A 213 -0.77 13.25 1.64
N THR A 214 0.27 13.34 0.84
CA THR A 214 1.30 14.37 0.99
C THR A 214 1.77 14.91 -0.36
N GLY A 215 2.03 16.22 -0.43
CA GLY A 215 2.74 16.84 -1.55
C GLY A 215 4.26 16.91 -1.32
N ASP A 216 4.73 16.41 -0.19
CA ASP A 216 6.14 16.46 0.16
C ASP A 216 6.87 15.25 -0.44
N SER A 217 7.85 15.52 -1.29
CA SER A 217 8.70 14.51 -1.94
C SER A 217 9.98 14.20 -1.14
N ASP A 218 10.23 14.89 -0.02
CA ASP A 218 11.40 14.61 0.82
C ASP A 218 11.28 13.24 1.49
N PRO A 219 12.21 12.29 1.22
CA PRO A 219 12.15 10.93 1.77
C PRO A 219 12.22 10.91 3.30
N GLY A 220 12.82 11.97 3.91
CA GLY A 220 12.91 12.13 5.35
C GLY A 220 11.55 12.35 5.99
N ASN A 221 10.80 13.29 5.44
CA ASN A 221 9.47 13.62 5.91
C ASN A 221 8.48 12.46 5.68
N GLN A 222 8.61 11.76 4.56
CA GLN A 222 7.83 10.56 4.27
C GLN A 222 8.09 9.43 5.28
N SER A 223 9.37 9.16 5.58
CA SER A 223 9.75 8.14 6.57
C SER A 223 9.28 8.50 7.99
N GLU A 224 9.25 9.78 8.33
CA GLU A 224 8.69 10.25 9.60
C GLU A 224 7.21 9.88 9.72
N LEU A 225 6.40 10.13 8.69
CA LEU A 225 4.98 9.77 8.68
C LEU A 225 4.75 8.25 8.89
N LEU A 226 5.57 7.42 8.26
CA LEU A 226 5.51 5.96 8.44
C LEU A 226 5.87 5.53 9.87
N ARG A 227 6.88 6.18 10.50
CA ARG A 227 7.26 5.94 11.90
C ARG A 227 6.20 6.42 12.88
N MET A 228 5.53 7.53 12.58
CA MET A 228 4.43 8.04 13.38
C MET A 228 3.19 7.14 13.33
N GLY A 229 3.17 6.16 12.44
CA GLY A 229 2.14 5.13 12.40
C GLY A 229 1.26 5.12 11.16
N ALA A 230 1.63 5.84 10.09
CA ALA A 230 1.01 5.62 8.78
C ALA A 230 1.29 4.19 8.30
N ASN A 231 0.34 3.60 7.59
CA ASN A 231 0.51 2.32 6.92
C ASN A 231 1.14 2.52 5.54
N ASP A 232 0.77 3.61 4.86
CA ASP A 232 1.29 3.94 3.54
C ASP A 232 1.05 5.43 3.23
N LEU A 233 1.66 5.90 2.14
CA LEU A 233 1.59 7.28 1.68
C LEU A 233 1.01 7.34 0.26
N VAL A 234 0.30 8.43 -0.03
CA VAL A 234 -0.18 8.77 -1.37
C VAL A 234 0.37 10.13 -1.73
N LEU A 235 1.19 10.19 -2.77
CA LEU A 235 1.77 11.45 -3.24
C LEU A 235 0.74 12.28 -4.01
N LYS A 236 0.78 13.60 -3.82
CA LYS A 236 0.04 14.55 -4.64
C LYS A 236 0.91 15.01 -5.83
N PRO A 237 0.35 15.12 -7.05
CA PRO A 237 -1.06 15.02 -7.42
C PRO A 237 -1.59 13.58 -7.31
N ILE A 238 -2.83 13.45 -6.82
CA ILE A 238 -3.44 12.13 -6.55
C ILE A 238 -3.77 11.44 -7.88
N GLU A 239 -3.12 10.30 -8.12
CA GLU A 239 -3.44 9.39 -9.20
C GLU A 239 -4.52 8.39 -8.74
N GLU A 240 -5.69 8.35 -9.43
CA GLU A 240 -6.82 7.49 -9.06
C GLU A 240 -6.39 6.03 -8.89
N ARG A 241 -5.67 5.48 -9.87
CA ARG A 241 -5.26 4.07 -9.87
C ARG A 241 -4.39 3.73 -8.65
N LEU A 242 -3.40 4.58 -8.34
CA LEU A 242 -2.49 4.36 -7.22
C LEU A 242 -3.22 4.47 -5.87
N LEU A 243 -4.04 5.50 -5.69
CA LEU A 243 -4.86 5.69 -4.50
C LEU A 243 -5.76 4.47 -4.24
N ILE A 244 -6.52 4.04 -5.25
CA ILE A 244 -7.45 2.92 -5.13
C ILE A 244 -6.69 1.62 -4.83
N THR A 245 -5.59 1.36 -5.52
CA THR A 245 -4.77 0.17 -5.27
C THR A 245 -4.30 0.10 -3.82
N LYS A 246 -3.76 1.19 -3.29
CA LYS A 246 -3.27 1.26 -1.91
C LYS A 246 -4.41 1.13 -0.89
N LEU A 247 -5.54 1.79 -1.11
CA LEU A 247 -6.71 1.68 -0.24
C LEU A 247 -7.29 0.27 -0.20
N LEU A 248 -7.53 -0.33 -1.36
CA LEU A 248 -8.05 -1.69 -1.43
C LEU A 248 -7.10 -2.71 -0.80
N PHE A 249 -5.80 -2.51 -0.93
CA PHE A 249 -4.81 -3.33 -0.26
C PHE A 249 -4.92 -3.22 1.28
N GLN A 250 -4.91 -2.01 1.83
CA GLN A 250 -5.01 -1.79 3.28
C GLN A 250 -6.35 -2.31 3.83
N LEU A 251 -7.43 -2.17 3.06
CA LEU A 251 -8.74 -2.69 3.41
C LEU A 251 -8.72 -4.22 3.59
N ARG A 252 -8.09 -4.93 2.66
CA ARG A 252 -7.98 -6.40 2.72
C ARG A 252 -7.11 -6.85 3.88
N LEU A 253 -5.95 -6.24 4.01
CA LEU A 253 -5.01 -6.58 5.08
C LEU A 253 -5.66 -6.34 6.45
N GLY A 254 -6.28 -5.18 6.66
CA GLY A 254 -6.98 -4.86 7.90
C GLY A 254 -8.11 -5.84 8.23
N ARG A 255 -8.92 -6.22 7.23
CA ARG A 255 -9.99 -7.23 7.39
C ARG A 255 -9.43 -8.62 7.71
N SER A 256 -8.37 -9.04 7.04
CA SER A 256 -7.72 -10.33 7.30
C SER A 256 -7.12 -10.40 8.71
N LEU A 257 -6.45 -9.34 9.16
CA LEU A 257 -5.89 -9.26 10.52
C LEU A 257 -6.99 -9.27 11.59
N ARG A 258 -8.06 -8.49 11.40
CA ARG A 258 -9.21 -8.48 12.33
C ARG A 258 -9.93 -9.82 12.39
N ALA A 259 -10.03 -10.55 11.28
CA ALA A 259 -10.60 -11.89 11.26
C ALA A 259 -9.76 -12.90 12.07
N LYS A 260 -8.42 -12.83 11.96
CA LYS A 260 -7.51 -13.68 12.74
C LYS A 260 -7.55 -13.40 14.24
N LEU A 261 -7.74 -12.14 14.64
CA LEU A 261 -7.86 -11.75 16.05
C LEU A 261 -9.19 -12.17 16.69
N LYS A 262 -10.22 -12.45 15.88
CA LYS A 262 -11.56 -12.91 16.33
C LYS A 262 -11.72 -14.43 16.24
N ALA A 263 -10.77 -15.15 15.67
CA ALA A 263 -10.78 -16.61 15.67
C ALA A 263 -10.43 -17.11 17.09
N PRO A 264 -11.23 -18.02 17.68
CA PRO A 264 -11.03 -18.53 19.03
C PRO A 264 -9.73 -19.32 19.18
#